data_cea5a02c0bb82f689c098ec15814528e
#
_entry.id   cea5a02c0bb82f689c098ec15814528e
#
_cell.length_a   1.000
_cell.length_b   1.000
_cell.length_c   1.000
_cell.angle_alpha   90.00
_cell.angle_beta   90.00
_cell.angle_gamma   90.00
#
_symmetry.space_group_name_H-M   'P 1'
#
loop_
_entity.id
_entity.type
_entity.pdbx_description
1 polymer ?
#
loop_
_entity_poly.entity_id
_entity_poly.type
_entity_poly.pdbx_seq_one_letter_code
_entity_poly.pdbx_strand_id
1 'polypeptide(L)'
;MKAITKTEVILLLLLAGGMTMQAQDYIPVVQKGNEWHTFETAIHWINNYVNWCSGDTLIGDVRYMKIMGTLNNGNPNLFTVLREEDGKVWKRHLNTSEETLLYDFTANVGDTLTIGDFGQRLIVDSIGTVQIGNADRKKFWLRLQSNNPGGYQFTETWVEGIGSDYGLLWSGYLSIPDGWHCLLCFHQNGELVWENPEYGFCTYTAVEETKDSRISVYPNPAKDKVVIEGLEACSVQVYNALGQLVKQVQDTNEISVAGLPEGVYLLKVTEADGTNRICRVVAGR
;
A
#
# COMPACT_ATOMS: atom_id res chain seq x y z
N MET A 1 -59.71 62.29 32.33
CA MET A 1 -59.35 61.73 31.02
C MET A 1 -58.13 60.89 31.25
N LYS A 2 -58.24 59.55 31.15
CA LYS A 2 -57.19 58.60 31.45
C LYS A 2 -56.52 58.21 30.14
N ALA A 3 -55.20 58.37 30.09
CA ALA A 3 -54.41 57.88 29.03
C ALA A 3 -54.11 56.39 29.32
N ILE A 4 -54.39 55.54 28.35
CA ILE A 4 -54.06 54.10 28.35
C ILE A 4 -52.74 53.97 27.67
N THR A 5 -51.74 53.56 28.44
CA THR A 5 -50.42 53.14 27.94
C THR A 5 -50.48 51.68 27.45
N LYS A 6 -50.30 51.46 26.16
CA LYS A 6 -50.14 50.16 25.58
C LYS A 6 -48.72 49.67 25.90
N THR A 7 -48.63 48.64 26.70
CA THR A 7 -47.39 47.89 26.87
C THR A 7 -47.29 46.87 25.75
N GLU A 8 -46.43 47.12 24.78
CA GLU A 8 -46.08 46.16 23.74
C GLU A 8 -45.16 45.08 24.36
N VAL A 9 -45.68 43.87 24.44
CA VAL A 9 -44.89 42.70 24.79
C VAL A 9 -44.16 42.25 23.52
N ILE A 10 -42.88 42.56 23.41
CA ILE A 10 -42.02 42.02 22.38
C ILE A 10 -41.70 40.57 22.77
N LEU A 11 -42.38 39.63 22.09
CA LEU A 11 -42.07 38.22 22.16
C LEU A 11 -40.81 37.97 21.33
N LEU A 12 -39.64 37.91 21.99
CA LEU A 12 -38.40 37.52 21.34
C LEU A 12 -38.47 36.01 21.06
N LEU A 13 -38.82 35.62 19.84
CA LEU A 13 -38.66 34.25 19.33
C LEU A 13 -37.17 34.01 19.14
N LEU A 14 -36.54 33.38 20.13
CA LEU A 14 -35.26 32.71 20.00
C LEU A 14 -35.46 31.53 19.05
N LEU A 15 -35.21 31.75 17.77
CA LEU A 15 -34.93 30.67 16.83
C LEU A 15 -33.62 30.03 17.25
N ALA A 16 -33.71 29.09 18.18
CA ALA A 16 -32.66 28.06 18.34
C ALA A 16 -32.65 27.26 17.05
N GLY A 17 -31.83 27.68 16.11
CA GLY A 17 -31.46 26.88 14.98
C GLY A 17 -30.73 25.64 15.56
N GLY A 18 -31.49 24.59 15.82
CA GLY A 18 -30.90 23.28 16.07
C GLY A 18 -30.11 22.92 14.83
N MET A 19 -28.78 23.08 14.89
CA MET A 19 -27.91 22.33 14.03
C MET A 19 -28.20 20.88 14.35
N THR A 20 -29.04 20.24 13.55
CA THR A 20 -29.08 18.79 13.52
C THR A 20 -27.67 18.38 13.06
N MET A 21 -26.81 17.99 14.01
CA MET A 21 -25.66 17.21 13.66
C MET A 21 -26.23 15.96 13.00
N GLN A 22 -26.22 15.96 11.67
CA GLN A 22 -26.51 14.78 10.90
C GLN A 22 -25.43 13.79 11.31
N ALA A 23 -25.82 12.73 12.01
CA ALA A 23 -24.90 11.66 12.31
C ALA A 23 -24.34 11.21 10.95
N GLN A 24 -23.06 11.30 10.78
CA GLN A 24 -22.40 10.85 9.55
C GLN A 24 -22.72 9.37 9.38
N ASP A 25 -23.33 9.02 8.26
CA ASP A 25 -23.62 7.62 7.95
C ASP A 25 -22.31 6.84 7.90
N TYR A 26 -22.28 5.69 8.56
CA TYR A 26 -21.12 4.79 8.57
C TYR A 26 -20.76 4.37 7.14
N ILE A 27 -19.49 4.46 6.80
CA ILE A 27 -18.97 4.05 5.48
C ILE A 27 -18.39 2.64 5.61
N PRO A 28 -18.97 1.62 4.93
CA PRO A 28 -18.48 0.25 5.03
C PRO A 28 -17.11 0.05 4.37
N VAL A 29 -16.29 -0.78 4.99
CA VAL A 29 -15.03 -1.26 4.40
C VAL A 29 -15.32 -2.35 3.36
N VAL A 30 -16.21 -3.29 3.70
CA VAL A 30 -16.48 -4.48 2.89
C VAL A 30 -17.58 -4.17 1.86
N GLN A 31 -17.21 -3.43 0.83
CA GLN A 31 -18.13 -2.98 -0.22
C GLN A 31 -17.61 -3.37 -1.61
N LYS A 32 -18.50 -3.88 -2.47
CA LYS A 32 -18.15 -4.18 -3.86
C LYS A 32 -17.61 -2.93 -4.57
N GLY A 33 -16.50 -3.11 -5.29
CA GLY A 33 -15.80 -2.01 -5.96
C GLY A 33 -14.67 -1.39 -5.13
N ASN A 34 -14.53 -1.76 -3.85
CA ASN A 34 -13.37 -1.39 -3.05
C ASN A 34 -12.17 -2.26 -3.40
N GLU A 35 -11.01 -1.60 -3.57
CA GLU A 35 -9.74 -2.22 -3.94
C GLU A 35 -8.58 -1.57 -3.19
N TRP A 36 -7.66 -2.39 -2.68
CA TRP A 36 -6.50 -1.98 -1.90
C TRP A 36 -5.22 -2.43 -2.57
N HIS A 37 -4.30 -1.51 -2.76
CA HIS A 37 -2.93 -1.73 -3.20
C HIS A 37 -2.01 -1.65 -1.99
N THR A 38 -1.37 -2.75 -1.66
CA THR A 38 -0.52 -2.87 -0.47
C THR A 38 0.83 -3.45 -0.89
N PHE A 39 1.92 -2.98 -0.31
CA PHE A 39 3.18 -3.71 -0.41
C PHE A 39 3.57 -4.30 0.94
N GLU A 40 4.32 -5.37 0.86
CA GLU A 40 5.00 -6.03 1.97
C GLU A 40 6.49 -6.09 1.63
N THR A 41 7.35 -5.73 2.56
CA THR A 41 8.80 -5.83 2.36
C THR A 41 9.47 -6.53 3.52
N ALA A 42 10.56 -7.23 3.21
CA ALA A 42 11.55 -7.73 4.14
C ALA A 42 12.94 -7.56 3.51
N ILE A 43 14.02 -7.89 4.22
CA ILE A 43 15.41 -7.61 3.82
C ILE A 43 15.73 -8.01 2.36
N HIS A 44 15.09 -9.04 1.83
CA HIS A 44 15.46 -9.63 0.54
C HIS A 44 14.33 -9.70 -0.48
N TRP A 45 13.13 -9.21 -0.17
CA TRP A 45 12.00 -9.31 -1.07
C TRP A 45 10.97 -8.20 -0.84
N ILE A 46 10.23 -7.88 -1.90
CA ILE A 46 9.09 -6.98 -1.89
C ILE A 46 7.96 -7.69 -2.60
N ASN A 47 6.81 -7.70 -1.98
CA ASN A 47 5.56 -8.19 -2.57
C ASN A 47 4.57 -7.06 -2.71
N ASN A 48 3.92 -7.00 -3.86
CA ASN A 48 2.78 -6.12 -4.10
C ASN A 48 1.50 -6.96 -4.08
N TYR A 49 0.55 -6.55 -3.27
CA TYR A 49 -0.77 -7.14 -3.20
C TYR A 49 -1.79 -6.16 -3.75
N VAL A 50 -2.68 -6.66 -4.60
CA VAL A 50 -3.91 -5.96 -4.94
C VAL A 50 -5.06 -6.82 -4.45
N ASN A 51 -5.83 -6.33 -3.49
CA ASN A 51 -6.99 -7.02 -2.93
C ASN A 51 -8.27 -6.25 -3.30
N TRP A 52 -9.35 -6.96 -3.65
CA TRP A 52 -10.63 -6.31 -3.96
C TRP A 52 -11.84 -7.12 -3.52
N CYS A 53 -12.94 -6.41 -3.27
CA CYS A 53 -14.25 -6.99 -3.01
C CYS A 53 -14.89 -7.43 -4.33
N SER A 54 -15.01 -8.75 -4.56
CA SER A 54 -15.45 -9.28 -5.86
C SER A 54 -16.92 -9.65 -5.93
N GLY A 55 -17.56 -9.98 -4.82
CA GLY A 55 -18.96 -10.33 -4.75
C GLY A 55 -19.27 -11.28 -3.58
N ASP A 56 -20.54 -11.44 -3.31
CA ASP A 56 -21.03 -12.18 -2.15
C ASP A 56 -20.93 -13.70 -2.30
N THR A 57 -20.89 -14.37 -1.17
CA THR A 57 -21.08 -15.82 -1.03
C THR A 57 -21.85 -16.12 0.26
N LEU A 58 -22.59 -17.23 0.28
CA LEU A 58 -23.24 -17.74 1.49
C LEU A 58 -22.42 -18.91 2.03
N ILE A 59 -22.15 -18.89 3.32
CA ILE A 59 -21.55 -20.01 4.05
C ILE A 59 -22.47 -20.31 5.23
N GLY A 60 -23.20 -21.40 5.14
CA GLY A 60 -24.39 -21.60 5.98
C GLY A 60 -25.41 -20.51 5.67
N ASP A 61 -25.93 -19.86 6.70
CA ASP A 61 -26.90 -18.77 6.59
C ASP A 61 -26.27 -17.38 6.65
N VAL A 62 -24.93 -17.30 6.69
CA VAL A 62 -24.19 -16.04 6.80
C VAL A 62 -23.66 -15.60 5.44
N ARG A 63 -23.90 -14.32 5.12
CA ARG A 63 -23.39 -13.69 3.90
C ARG A 63 -22.01 -13.13 4.14
N TYR A 64 -21.08 -13.45 3.23
CA TYR A 64 -19.72 -12.94 3.20
C TYR A 64 -19.40 -12.32 1.85
N MET A 65 -18.53 -11.33 1.85
CA MET A 65 -17.89 -10.80 0.66
C MET A 65 -16.60 -11.59 0.38
N LYS A 66 -16.43 -12.05 -0.85
CA LYS A 66 -15.18 -12.67 -1.31
C LYS A 66 -14.12 -11.58 -1.52
N ILE A 67 -12.99 -11.75 -0.88
CA ILE A 67 -11.80 -10.93 -1.11
C ILE A 67 -10.88 -11.68 -2.06
N MET A 68 -10.89 -11.22 -3.29
CA MET A 68 -9.95 -11.68 -4.31
C MET A 68 -8.67 -10.84 -4.25
N GLY A 69 -7.61 -11.37 -4.80
CA GLY A 69 -6.38 -10.59 -4.91
C GLY A 69 -5.35 -11.20 -5.81
N THR A 70 -4.32 -10.41 -6.13
CA THR A 70 -3.11 -10.82 -6.83
C THR A 70 -1.89 -10.53 -5.97
N LEU A 71 -0.86 -11.32 -6.19
CA LEU A 71 0.49 -11.11 -5.66
C LEU A 71 1.42 -10.87 -6.85
N ASN A 72 2.15 -9.74 -6.84
CA ASN A 72 3.12 -9.35 -7.87
C ASN A 72 2.56 -9.47 -9.31
N ASN A 73 1.33 -8.97 -9.51
CA ASN A 73 0.60 -9.04 -10.79
C ASN A 73 0.35 -10.47 -11.30
N GLY A 74 0.40 -11.46 -10.41
CA GLY A 74 0.08 -12.85 -10.74
C GLY A 74 -1.42 -13.10 -10.99
N ASN A 75 -1.80 -14.36 -11.10
CA ASN A 75 -3.20 -14.73 -11.31
C ASN A 75 -4.07 -14.41 -10.09
N PRO A 76 -5.30 -13.94 -10.30
CA PRO A 76 -6.25 -13.72 -9.20
C PRO A 76 -6.57 -14.99 -8.42
N ASN A 77 -6.55 -14.88 -7.11
CA ASN A 77 -6.90 -15.94 -6.18
C ASN A 77 -7.88 -15.44 -5.12
N LEU A 78 -8.64 -16.36 -4.53
CA LEU A 78 -9.44 -16.08 -3.34
C LEU A 78 -8.47 -16.02 -2.12
N PHE A 79 -8.36 -14.85 -1.50
CA PHE A 79 -7.54 -14.66 -0.30
C PHE A 79 -8.31 -15.05 0.96
N THR A 80 -9.55 -14.57 1.09
CA THR A 80 -10.41 -14.85 2.24
C THR A 80 -11.84 -14.41 1.95
N VAL A 81 -12.70 -14.54 2.95
CA VAL A 81 -14.04 -13.94 2.94
C VAL A 81 -14.22 -13.09 4.19
N LEU A 82 -14.85 -11.94 4.01
CA LEU A 82 -15.13 -10.97 5.08
C LEU A 82 -16.65 -10.80 5.21
N ARG A 83 -17.12 -10.58 6.42
CA ARG A 83 -18.44 -9.98 6.66
C ARG A 83 -18.29 -8.71 7.49
N GLU A 84 -19.22 -7.81 7.30
CA GLU A 84 -19.29 -6.56 8.04
C GLU A 84 -20.70 -6.38 8.56
N GLU A 85 -20.81 -6.12 9.87
CA GLU A 85 -22.05 -5.96 10.57
C GLU A 85 -21.85 -4.97 11.73
N ASP A 86 -22.73 -4.00 11.85
CA ASP A 86 -22.70 -2.99 12.94
C ASP A 86 -21.34 -2.33 13.14
N GLY A 87 -20.66 -1.97 12.05
CA GLY A 87 -19.37 -1.29 12.08
C GLY A 87 -18.18 -2.19 12.49
N LYS A 88 -18.39 -3.50 12.51
CA LYS A 88 -17.34 -4.49 12.78
C LYS A 88 -17.09 -5.36 11.58
N VAL A 89 -15.81 -5.59 11.28
CA VAL A 89 -15.38 -6.43 10.16
C VAL A 89 -14.76 -7.72 10.70
N TRP A 90 -15.27 -8.83 10.24
CA TRP A 90 -14.82 -10.16 10.61
C TRP A 90 -14.23 -10.89 9.41
N LYS A 91 -13.07 -11.50 9.62
CA LYS A 91 -12.41 -12.39 8.66
C LYS A 91 -12.69 -13.84 9.03
N ARG A 92 -13.17 -14.61 8.06
CA ARG A 92 -13.37 -16.05 8.22
C ARG A 92 -12.18 -16.81 7.64
N HIS A 93 -11.64 -17.71 8.43
CA HIS A 93 -10.60 -18.63 7.96
C HIS A 93 -11.16 -19.62 6.95
N LEU A 94 -10.50 -19.78 5.79
CA LEU A 94 -10.99 -20.67 4.71
C LEU A 94 -10.95 -22.15 5.10
N ASN A 95 -10.05 -22.55 5.99
CA ASN A 95 -9.82 -23.95 6.39
C ASN A 95 -10.53 -24.32 7.69
N THR A 96 -11.12 -23.37 8.39
CA THR A 96 -11.83 -23.57 9.65
C THR A 96 -13.18 -22.86 9.61
N SER A 97 -14.01 -23.04 10.65
CA SER A 97 -15.25 -22.27 10.79
C SER A 97 -15.06 -21.01 11.63
N GLU A 98 -13.83 -20.72 12.05
CA GLU A 98 -13.53 -19.63 12.96
C GLU A 98 -13.52 -18.28 12.25
N GLU A 99 -13.96 -17.27 12.98
CA GLU A 99 -13.86 -15.87 12.57
C GLU A 99 -12.95 -15.12 13.53
N THR A 100 -12.17 -14.21 12.99
CA THR A 100 -11.38 -13.25 13.77
C THR A 100 -11.84 -11.85 13.47
N LEU A 101 -11.92 -11.01 14.51
CA LEU A 101 -12.22 -9.58 14.35
C LEU A 101 -11.05 -8.92 13.63
N LEU A 102 -11.35 -8.19 12.56
CA LEU A 102 -10.35 -7.47 11.78
C LEU A 102 -10.39 -5.97 12.09
N TYR A 103 -11.60 -5.40 12.22
CA TYR A 103 -11.84 -3.99 12.58
C TYR A 103 -13.06 -3.86 13.49
N ASP A 104 -13.04 -2.85 14.36
CA ASP A 104 -14.19 -2.38 15.12
C ASP A 104 -14.26 -0.85 15.10
N PHE A 105 -15.06 -0.29 14.21
CA PHE A 105 -15.26 1.16 14.08
C PHE A 105 -16.29 1.72 15.08
N THR A 106 -16.79 0.87 15.98
CA THR A 106 -17.67 1.28 17.09
C THR A 106 -16.93 1.47 18.42
N ALA A 107 -15.64 1.10 18.45
CA ALA A 107 -14.80 1.21 19.62
C ALA A 107 -14.63 2.67 20.10
N ASN A 108 -14.36 2.83 21.38
CA ASN A 108 -14.12 4.11 22.03
C ASN A 108 -12.64 4.25 22.42
N VAL A 109 -12.22 5.49 22.66
CA VAL A 109 -10.88 5.77 23.20
C VAL A 109 -10.68 5.04 24.52
N GLY A 110 -9.57 4.32 24.64
CA GLY A 110 -9.23 3.49 25.78
C GLY A 110 -9.63 2.02 25.66
N ASP A 111 -10.48 1.65 24.70
CA ASP A 111 -10.85 0.26 24.48
C ASP A 111 -9.63 -0.54 24.02
N THR A 112 -9.60 -1.81 24.44
CA THR A 112 -8.60 -2.79 23.99
C THR A 112 -9.28 -3.85 23.13
N LEU A 113 -8.86 -3.92 21.88
CA LEU A 113 -9.41 -4.82 20.87
C LEU A 113 -8.47 -6.00 20.64
N THR A 114 -9.01 -7.21 20.51
CA THR A 114 -8.23 -8.38 20.09
C THR A 114 -8.46 -8.59 18.60
N ILE A 115 -7.41 -8.43 17.79
CA ILE A 115 -7.49 -8.27 16.35
C ILE A 115 -6.62 -9.31 15.64
N GLY A 116 -7.08 -9.71 14.46
CA GLY A 116 -6.31 -10.52 13.50
C GLY A 116 -6.07 -11.95 13.94
N ASP A 117 -5.41 -12.70 13.07
CA ASP A 117 -5.21 -14.15 13.23
C ASP A 117 -4.33 -14.53 14.43
N PHE A 118 -3.49 -13.61 14.86
CA PHE A 118 -2.57 -13.81 15.99
C PHE A 118 -3.09 -13.27 17.32
N GLY A 119 -4.35 -12.77 17.33
CA GLY A 119 -4.98 -12.25 18.54
C GLY A 119 -4.24 -11.04 19.15
N GLN A 120 -3.72 -10.15 18.30
CA GLN A 120 -3.01 -8.96 18.76
C GLN A 120 -3.96 -8.02 19.51
N ARG A 121 -3.45 -7.44 20.58
CA ARG A 121 -4.23 -6.52 21.41
C ARG A 121 -3.86 -5.09 21.09
N LEU A 122 -4.79 -4.37 20.45
CA LEU A 122 -4.65 -2.96 20.11
C LEU A 122 -5.46 -2.10 21.08
N ILE A 123 -4.86 -1.02 21.56
CA ILE A 123 -5.53 -0.02 22.37
C ILE A 123 -5.86 1.17 21.50
N VAL A 124 -7.10 1.65 21.56
CA VAL A 124 -7.52 2.87 20.86
C VAL A 124 -7.01 4.08 21.65
N ASP A 125 -6.02 4.78 21.11
CA ASP A 125 -5.42 5.96 21.77
C ASP A 125 -6.22 7.23 21.49
N SER A 126 -6.71 7.40 20.27
CA SER A 126 -7.54 8.55 19.90
C SER A 126 -8.42 8.24 18.69
N ILE A 127 -9.48 9.02 18.54
CA ILE A 127 -10.39 8.99 17.41
C ILE A 127 -10.59 10.42 16.92
N GLY A 128 -10.50 10.62 15.62
CA GLY A 128 -10.72 11.91 14.96
C GLY A 128 -11.43 11.73 13.63
N THR A 129 -11.42 12.78 12.83
CA THR A 129 -12.01 12.80 11.49
C THR A 129 -10.94 13.20 10.49
N VAL A 130 -10.98 12.57 9.31
CA VAL A 130 -10.15 12.90 8.16
C VAL A 130 -11.04 13.04 6.94
N GLN A 131 -10.80 14.06 6.13
CA GLN A 131 -11.48 14.20 4.85
C GLN A 131 -10.73 13.42 3.78
N ILE A 132 -11.45 12.49 3.13
CA ILE A 132 -10.92 11.70 2.01
C ILE A 132 -11.94 11.75 0.87
N GLY A 133 -11.50 12.29 -0.26
CA GLY A 133 -12.42 12.65 -1.33
C GLY A 133 -13.43 13.68 -0.85
N ASN A 134 -14.72 13.38 -1.03
CA ASN A 134 -15.82 14.26 -0.63
C ASN A 134 -16.48 13.82 0.70
N ALA A 135 -15.88 12.88 1.44
CA ALA A 135 -16.45 12.35 2.66
C ALA A 135 -15.51 12.57 3.86
N ASP A 136 -16.11 12.98 4.98
CA ASP A 136 -15.46 12.91 6.27
C ASP A 136 -15.51 11.47 6.74
N ARG A 137 -14.40 10.94 7.26
CA ARG A 137 -14.28 9.56 7.73
C ARG A 137 -13.70 9.54 9.12
N LYS A 138 -14.18 8.64 9.98
CA LYS A 138 -13.53 8.43 11.28
C LYS A 138 -12.14 7.86 11.05
N LYS A 139 -11.17 8.38 11.79
CA LYS A 139 -9.82 7.86 11.85
C LYS A 139 -9.48 7.47 13.28
N PHE A 140 -8.96 6.28 13.43
CA PHE A 140 -8.53 5.71 14.71
C PHE A 140 -7.01 5.66 14.72
N TRP A 141 -6.43 6.06 15.85
CA TRP A 141 -5.02 5.85 16.15
C TRP A 141 -4.93 4.79 17.22
N LEU A 142 -4.20 3.73 16.93
CA LEU A 142 -4.10 2.55 17.79
C LEU A 142 -2.63 2.27 18.09
N ARG A 143 -2.41 1.67 19.24
CA ARG A 143 -1.10 1.14 19.60
C ARG A 143 -1.21 -0.30 20.07
N LEU A 144 -0.15 -1.07 19.85
CA LEU A 144 -0.07 -2.41 20.38
C LEU A 144 0.03 -2.35 21.92
N GLN A 145 -0.75 -3.20 22.59
CA GLN A 145 -0.57 -3.43 24.01
C GLN A 145 0.70 -4.25 24.23
N SER A 146 1.80 -3.59 24.64
CA SER A 146 3.06 -4.23 24.95
C SER A 146 3.21 -4.41 26.46
N ASN A 147 3.67 -5.58 26.88
CA ASN A 147 4.06 -5.85 28.27
C ASN A 147 5.49 -5.35 28.59
N ASN A 148 6.18 -4.76 27.61
CA ASN A 148 7.54 -4.22 27.76
C ASN A 148 7.53 -2.68 27.76
N PRO A 149 7.60 -1.99 28.91
CA PRO A 149 7.47 -0.54 29.01
C PRO A 149 8.56 0.28 28.33
N GLY A 150 9.62 -0.34 27.83
CA GLY A 150 10.74 0.32 27.12
C GLY A 150 10.94 -0.20 25.70
N GLY A 151 10.07 -1.06 25.21
CA GLY A 151 10.13 -1.62 23.87
C GLY A 151 9.60 -0.66 22.79
N TYR A 152 9.92 -0.97 21.54
CA TYR A 152 9.38 -0.25 20.39
C TYR A 152 7.84 -0.31 20.41
N GLN A 153 7.19 0.85 20.34
CA GLN A 153 5.73 0.93 20.30
C GLN A 153 5.27 0.89 18.84
N PHE A 154 4.64 -0.21 18.46
CA PHE A 154 3.96 -0.29 17.17
C PHE A 154 2.65 0.50 17.25
N THR A 155 2.45 1.35 16.26
CA THR A 155 1.23 2.12 16.07
C THR A 155 0.60 1.77 14.74
N GLU A 156 -0.71 1.82 14.69
CA GLU A 156 -1.51 1.54 13.50
C GLU A 156 -2.61 2.59 13.40
N THR A 157 -3.03 2.93 12.19
CA THR A 157 -4.20 3.77 11.99
C THR A 157 -5.26 3.06 11.16
N TRP A 158 -6.52 3.22 11.56
CA TRP A 158 -7.65 2.77 10.76
C TRP A 158 -8.44 3.97 10.26
N VAL A 159 -8.94 3.85 9.04
CA VAL A 159 -9.86 4.81 8.44
C VAL A 159 -11.14 4.10 8.06
N GLU A 160 -12.27 4.64 8.51
CA GLU A 160 -13.61 4.15 8.19
C GLU A 160 -13.78 4.04 6.66
N GLY A 161 -14.26 2.89 6.18
CA GLY A 161 -14.43 2.59 4.76
C GLY A 161 -13.16 2.24 3.99
N ILE A 162 -11.98 2.29 4.65
CA ILE A 162 -10.69 1.91 4.04
C ILE A 162 -10.03 0.78 4.81
N GLY A 163 -9.97 0.86 6.14
CA GLY A 163 -9.27 -0.08 7.01
C GLY A 163 -7.93 0.43 7.49
N SER A 164 -6.95 -0.45 7.60
CA SER A 164 -5.64 -0.20 8.19
C SER A 164 -4.66 0.45 7.19
N ASP A 165 -3.76 1.30 7.70
CA ASP A 165 -2.58 1.78 6.99
C ASP A 165 -1.57 0.66 6.64
N TYR A 166 -1.74 -0.53 7.21
CA TYR A 166 -1.02 -1.74 6.78
C TYR A 166 -1.73 -2.50 5.64
N GLY A 167 -2.94 -2.08 5.24
CA GLY A 167 -3.77 -2.70 4.19
C GLY A 167 -4.94 -3.50 4.76
N LEU A 168 -5.88 -3.90 3.90
CA LEU A 168 -7.16 -4.50 4.29
C LEU A 168 -7.02 -5.68 5.26
N LEU A 169 -6.11 -6.61 4.99
CA LEU A 169 -6.03 -7.90 5.70
C LEU A 169 -4.92 -7.95 6.77
N TRP A 170 -4.20 -6.85 6.97
CA TRP A 170 -2.97 -6.82 7.76
C TRP A 170 -3.09 -6.07 9.09
N SER A 171 -4.31 -5.70 9.48
CA SER A 171 -4.56 -5.08 10.79
C SER A 171 -4.09 -5.98 11.92
N GLY A 172 -3.39 -5.40 12.88
CA GLY A 172 -2.77 -6.12 14.01
C GLY A 172 -1.59 -7.00 13.61
N TYR A 173 -1.16 -6.97 12.35
CA TYR A 173 0.01 -7.72 11.92
C TYR A 173 1.27 -7.00 12.38
N LEU A 174 1.93 -7.59 13.37
CA LEU A 174 3.25 -7.11 13.78
C LEU A 174 4.24 -7.41 12.67
N SER A 175 4.91 -6.36 12.20
CA SER A 175 6.03 -6.54 11.30
C SER A 175 7.02 -7.56 11.86
N ILE A 176 7.42 -8.51 11.03
CA ILE A 176 8.62 -9.29 11.32
C ILE A 176 9.79 -8.30 11.50
N PRO A 177 10.82 -8.61 12.29
CA PRO A 177 11.88 -7.66 12.68
C PRO A 177 12.48 -6.84 11.54
N ASP A 178 12.37 -7.30 10.30
CA ASP A 178 13.03 -6.73 9.13
C ASP A 178 12.07 -6.44 7.97
N GLY A 179 10.77 -6.34 8.23
CA GLY A 179 9.76 -6.09 7.20
C GLY A 179 8.54 -5.34 7.72
N TRP A 180 7.79 -4.75 6.81
CA TRP A 180 6.52 -4.08 7.11
C TRP A 180 5.55 -4.18 5.95
N HIS A 181 4.27 -4.02 6.27
CA HIS A 181 3.18 -3.83 5.31
C HIS A 181 2.83 -2.35 5.23
N CYS A 182 2.39 -1.90 4.08
CA CYS A 182 1.93 -0.53 3.91
C CYS A 182 0.84 -0.46 2.83
N LEU A 183 -0.27 0.20 3.15
CA LEU A 183 -1.27 0.59 2.17
C LEU A 183 -0.71 1.72 1.31
N LEU A 184 -0.67 1.52 0.00
CA LEU A 184 -0.23 2.53 -0.97
C LEU A 184 -1.40 3.32 -1.52
N CYS A 185 -2.46 2.62 -1.95
CA CYS A 185 -3.63 3.25 -2.56
C CYS A 185 -4.91 2.51 -2.20
N PHE A 186 -5.99 3.26 -2.17
CA PHE A 186 -7.34 2.74 -2.09
C PHE A 186 -8.17 3.28 -3.24
N HIS A 187 -8.81 2.36 -3.97
CA HIS A 187 -9.72 2.69 -5.07
C HIS A 187 -11.15 2.27 -4.71
N GLN A 188 -12.10 3.00 -5.22
CA GLN A 188 -13.51 2.67 -5.13
C GLN A 188 -14.16 2.78 -6.52
N ASN A 189 -14.75 1.70 -7.00
CA ASN A 189 -15.33 1.62 -8.35
C ASN A 189 -14.35 1.99 -9.47
N GLY A 190 -13.07 1.66 -9.29
CA GLY A 190 -11.98 1.94 -10.24
C GLY A 190 -11.41 3.35 -10.15
N GLU A 191 -11.94 4.21 -9.29
CA GLU A 191 -11.41 5.56 -9.07
C GLU A 191 -10.48 5.58 -7.86
N LEU A 192 -9.34 6.27 -7.97
CA LEU A 192 -8.42 6.50 -6.87
C LEU A 192 -9.07 7.46 -5.85
N VAL A 193 -9.31 6.96 -4.64
CA VAL A 193 -9.94 7.72 -3.55
C VAL A 193 -8.92 8.20 -2.53
N TRP A 194 -7.89 7.39 -2.29
CA TRP A 194 -6.83 7.72 -1.35
C TRP A 194 -5.50 7.16 -1.82
N GLU A 195 -4.45 7.95 -1.69
CA GLU A 195 -3.06 7.60 -1.98
C GLU A 195 -2.20 7.92 -0.76
N ASN A 196 -1.24 7.05 -0.47
CA ASN A 196 -0.32 7.28 0.63
C ASN A 196 0.61 8.44 0.30
N PRO A 197 0.57 9.55 1.07
CA PRO A 197 1.34 10.75 0.74
C PRO A 197 2.86 10.57 0.87
N GLU A 198 3.30 9.52 1.57
CA GLU A 198 4.74 9.23 1.72
C GLU A 198 5.33 8.58 0.46
N TYR A 199 4.49 7.94 -0.36
CA TYR A 199 4.95 7.16 -1.51
C TYR A 199 4.56 7.80 -2.84
N GLY A 200 3.31 8.24 -3.02
CA GLY A 200 2.83 8.87 -4.27
C GLY A 200 2.75 7.90 -5.46
N PHE A 201 2.54 6.60 -5.19
CA PHE A 201 2.36 5.55 -6.20
C PHE A 201 1.57 4.36 -5.62
N CYS A 202 0.88 3.63 -6.48
CA CYS A 202 0.05 2.49 -6.06
C CYS A 202 0.73 1.12 -6.18
N THR A 203 1.93 1.04 -6.75
CA THR A 203 2.71 -0.19 -6.88
C THR A 203 4.15 0.10 -6.50
N TYR A 204 4.64 -0.59 -5.49
CA TYR A 204 6.04 -0.48 -5.13
C TYR A 204 6.87 -1.31 -6.12
N THR A 205 7.52 -0.63 -7.03
CA THR A 205 8.51 -1.25 -7.92
C THR A 205 9.88 -1.08 -7.27
N ALA A 206 10.33 -2.10 -6.53
CA ALA A 206 11.77 -2.29 -6.48
C ALA A 206 12.20 -2.49 -7.92
N VAL A 207 13.19 -1.77 -8.36
CA VAL A 207 13.98 -2.25 -9.48
C VAL A 207 14.60 -3.54 -8.94
N GLU A 208 13.97 -4.69 -9.18
CA GLU A 208 14.72 -5.93 -9.15
C GLU A 208 15.87 -5.66 -10.11
N GLU A 209 17.08 -5.55 -9.59
CA GLU A 209 18.23 -5.97 -10.36
C GLU A 209 17.92 -7.44 -10.65
N THR A 210 17.23 -7.69 -11.76
CA THR A 210 17.21 -9.02 -12.34
C THR A 210 18.68 -9.33 -12.55
N LYS A 211 19.26 -10.06 -11.61
CA LYS A 211 20.43 -10.86 -11.89
C LYS A 211 19.97 -11.87 -12.92
N ASP A 212 19.77 -11.37 -14.13
CA ASP A 212 19.62 -12.25 -15.28
C ASP A 212 20.97 -12.95 -15.40
N SER A 213 21.01 -14.14 -14.80
CA SER A 213 22.18 -14.99 -14.66
C SER A 213 22.78 -15.39 -16.02
N ARG A 214 22.24 -14.86 -17.12
CA ARG A 214 22.66 -15.17 -18.49
C ARG A 214 23.62 -14.16 -19.10
N ILE A 215 23.84 -12.99 -18.49
CA ILE A 215 24.77 -11.99 -19.00
C ILE A 215 25.81 -11.67 -17.94
N SER A 216 27.06 -11.93 -18.24
CA SER A 216 28.20 -11.45 -17.46
C SER A 216 29.03 -10.47 -18.27
N VAL A 217 29.54 -9.41 -17.59
CA VAL A 217 30.38 -8.39 -18.20
C VAL A 217 31.76 -8.44 -17.54
N TYR A 218 32.77 -8.76 -18.33
CA TYR A 218 34.13 -8.88 -17.82
C TYR A 218 35.18 -8.35 -18.82
N PRO A 219 36.37 -7.94 -18.34
CA PRO A 219 36.68 -7.67 -16.94
C PRO A 219 35.87 -6.49 -16.40
N ASN A 220 35.55 -6.51 -15.11
CA ASN A 220 34.94 -5.39 -14.41
C ASN A 220 35.58 -5.25 -13.02
N PRO A 221 36.43 -4.23 -12.76
CA PRO A 221 36.73 -3.07 -13.58
C PRO A 221 37.50 -3.38 -14.90
N ALA A 222 37.28 -2.55 -15.90
CA ALA A 222 37.86 -2.68 -17.23
C ALA A 222 38.81 -1.51 -17.56
N LYS A 223 39.93 -1.80 -18.25
CA LYS A 223 40.90 -0.79 -18.72
C LYS A 223 40.66 -0.43 -20.18
N ASP A 224 40.63 -1.43 -21.04
CA ASP A 224 40.59 -1.22 -22.50
C ASP A 224 39.27 -1.63 -23.11
N LYS A 225 38.73 -2.79 -22.72
CA LYS A 225 37.52 -3.36 -23.26
C LYS A 225 36.79 -4.24 -22.26
N VAL A 226 35.52 -4.42 -22.50
CA VAL A 226 34.66 -5.40 -21.82
C VAL A 226 34.04 -6.34 -22.82
N VAL A 227 33.79 -7.57 -22.39
CA VAL A 227 33.06 -8.58 -23.15
C VAL A 227 31.76 -8.88 -22.41
N ILE A 228 30.68 -8.95 -23.14
CA ILE A 228 29.37 -9.40 -22.67
C ILE A 228 29.24 -10.86 -23.03
N GLU A 229 29.27 -11.75 -22.03
CA GLU A 229 29.08 -13.19 -22.18
C GLU A 229 27.59 -13.54 -22.08
N GLY A 230 27.17 -14.56 -22.83
CA GLY A 230 25.80 -15.06 -22.82
C GLY A 230 24.89 -14.43 -23.89
N LEU A 231 25.45 -13.61 -24.78
CA LEU A 231 24.71 -13.02 -25.91
C LEU A 231 25.44 -13.28 -27.25
N GLU A 232 24.66 -13.63 -28.26
CA GLU A 232 25.07 -13.48 -29.65
C GLU A 232 24.87 -12.01 -30.08
N ALA A 233 25.26 -11.62 -31.29
CA ALA A 233 25.27 -10.23 -31.76
C ALA A 233 24.15 -9.33 -31.21
N CYS A 234 24.52 -8.22 -30.61
CA CYS A 234 23.60 -7.29 -29.96
C CYS A 234 23.97 -5.83 -30.27
N SER A 235 23.02 -4.92 -30.03
CA SER A 235 23.28 -3.48 -30.01
C SER A 235 23.53 -3.04 -28.57
N VAL A 236 24.63 -2.30 -28.34
CA VAL A 236 25.00 -1.82 -27.03
C VAL A 236 25.12 -0.31 -27.00
N GLN A 237 24.42 0.33 -26.12
CA GLN A 237 24.51 1.76 -25.81
C GLN A 237 25.16 1.93 -24.45
N VAL A 238 26.17 2.78 -24.37
CA VAL A 238 26.95 3.09 -23.16
C VAL A 238 26.55 4.46 -22.63
N TYR A 239 26.11 4.52 -21.40
CA TYR A 239 25.72 5.77 -20.73
C TYR A 239 26.66 6.06 -19.57
N ASN A 240 27.01 7.33 -19.38
CA ASN A 240 27.75 7.78 -18.19
C ASN A 240 26.79 7.90 -16.96
N ALA A 241 27.34 8.23 -15.80
CA ALA A 241 26.58 8.39 -14.55
C ALA A 241 25.51 9.50 -14.60
N LEU A 242 25.60 10.42 -15.58
CA LEU A 242 24.60 11.47 -15.80
C LEU A 242 23.48 11.03 -16.79
N GLY A 243 23.49 9.78 -17.26
CA GLY A 243 22.53 9.27 -18.23
C GLY A 243 22.79 9.74 -19.67
N GLN A 244 23.96 10.33 -19.97
CA GLN A 244 24.31 10.76 -21.30
C GLN A 244 24.87 9.58 -22.11
N LEU A 245 24.39 9.39 -23.33
CA LEU A 245 24.93 8.41 -24.26
C LEU A 245 26.35 8.83 -24.69
N VAL A 246 27.34 8.01 -24.36
CA VAL A 246 28.76 8.28 -24.65
C VAL A 246 29.31 7.38 -25.76
N LYS A 247 28.68 6.24 -26.02
CA LYS A 247 29.07 5.31 -27.07
C LYS A 247 27.92 4.42 -27.49
N GLN A 248 27.90 4.01 -28.75
CA GLN A 248 27.01 2.99 -29.28
C GLN A 248 27.77 2.09 -30.22
N VAL A 249 27.54 0.79 -30.12
CA VAL A 249 28.10 -0.26 -31.01
C VAL A 249 26.98 -1.23 -31.42
N GLN A 250 27.16 -1.86 -32.57
CA GLN A 250 26.18 -2.82 -33.11
C GLN A 250 26.90 -4.12 -33.51
N ASP A 251 26.16 -5.21 -33.48
CA ASP A 251 26.60 -6.52 -33.93
C ASP A 251 27.90 -7.02 -33.26
N THR A 252 28.05 -6.68 -31.97
CA THR A 252 29.22 -7.09 -31.19
C THR A 252 28.88 -7.28 -29.72
N ASN A 253 29.57 -8.21 -29.08
CA ASN A 253 29.58 -8.41 -27.64
C ASN A 253 30.85 -7.85 -26.95
N GLU A 254 31.73 -7.20 -27.72
CA GLU A 254 32.96 -6.61 -27.24
C GLU A 254 32.91 -5.07 -27.35
N ILE A 255 33.05 -4.37 -26.24
CA ILE A 255 32.95 -2.93 -26.13
C ILE A 255 34.25 -2.35 -25.63
N SER A 256 34.90 -1.52 -26.47
CA SER A 256 36.05 -0.75 -26.01
C SER A 256 35.61 0.34 -25.05
N VAL A 257 36.21 0.40 -23.85
CA VAL A 257 36.10 1.45 -22.86
C VAL A 257 37.35 2.32 -22.81
N ALA A 258 38.35 2.03 -23.66
CA ALA A 258 39.55 2.83 -23.80
C ALA A 258 39.17 4.28 -24.17
N GLY A 259 39.74 5.25 -23.45
CA GLY A 259 39.46 6.66 -23.66
C GLY A 259 38.20 7.19 -22.94
N LEU A 260 37.42 6.36 -22.31
CA LEU A 260 36.39 6.83 -21.38
C LEU A 260 37.04 7.29 -20.07
N PRO A 261 36.56 8.38 -19.44
CA PRO A 261 36.97 8.76 -18.10
C PRO A 261 36.75 7.63 -17.10
N GLU A 262 37.57 7.56 -16.05
CA GLU A 262 37.33 6.63 -14.95
C GLU A 262 35.98 6.88 -14.31
N GLY A 263 35.21 5.82 -14.07
CA GLY A 263 33.90 5.92 -13.47
C GLY A 263 32.98 4.76 -13.78
N VAL A 264 31.73 4.91 -13.35
CA VAL A 264 30.65 3.93 -13.56
C VAL A 264 29.91 4.26 -14.83
N TYR A 265 29.67 3.24 -15.65
CA TYR A 265 28.91 3.29 -16.89
C TYR A 265 27.78 2.24 -16.87
N LEU A 266 26.68 2.58 -17.52
CA LEU A 266 25.56 1.66 -17.76
C LEU A 266 25.59 1.23 -19.24
N LEU A 267 25.59 -0.06 -19.46
CA LEU A 267 25.47 -0.67 -20.78
C LEU A 267 24.01 -1.08 -20.99
N LYS A 268 23.30 -0.43 -21.90
CA LYS A 268 22.00 -0.90 -22.37
C LYS A 268 22.24 -1.81 -23.56
N VAL A 269 21.98 -3.10 -23.38
CA VAL A 269 22.15 -4.15 -24.36
C VAL A 269 20.79 -4.49 -24.95
N THR A 270 20.65 -4.42 -26.28
CA THR A 270 19.43 -4.83 -26.98
C THR A 270 19.74 -6.08 -27.79
N GLU A 271 19.08 -7.19 -27.47
CA GLU A 271 19.20 -8.46 -28.16
C GLU A 271 18.47 -8.44 -29.50
N ALA A 272 18.73 -9.45 -30.36
CA ALA A 272 18.11 -9.56 -31.69
C ALA A 272 16.57 -9.70 -31.63
N ASP A 273 16.03 -10.23 -30.53
CA ASP A 273 14.58 -10.34 -30.28
C ASP A 273 13.94 -9.05 -29.74
N GLY A 274 14.73 -7.97 -29.53
CA GLY A 274 14.29 -6.70 -29.00
C GLY A 274 14.33 -6.61 -27.46
N THR A 275 14.73 -7.68 -26.77
CA THR A 275 14.90 -7.66 -25.31
C THR A 275 15.98 -6.68 -24.91
N ASN A 276 15.69 -5.81 -23.93
CA ASN A 276 16.64 -4.84 -23.40
C ASN A 276 17.16 -5.33 -22.03
N ARG A 277 18.48 -5.26 -21.85
CA ARG A 277 19.15 -5.56 -20.59
C ARG A 277 20.07 -4.41 -20.19
N ILE A 278 20.26 -4.21 -18.91
CA ILE A 278 21.15 -3.18 -18.37
C ILE A 278 22.23 -3.84 -17.52
N CYS A 279 23.48 -3.56 -17.85
CA CYS A 279 24.64 -4.02 -17.07
C CYS A 279 25.45 -2.81 -16.59
N ARG A 280 26.10 -2.95 -15.45
CA ARG A 280 27.02 -1.94 -14.91
C ARG A 280 28.46 -2.35 -15.18
N VAL A 281 29.26 -1.42 -15.66
CA VAL A 281 30.69 -1.57 -15.82
C VAL A 281 31.43 -0.41 -15.13
N VAL A 282 32.61 -0.71 -14.60
CA VAL A 282 33.53 0.30 -14.03
C VAL A 282 34.70 0.41 -15.00
N ALA A 283 34.89 1.60 -15.60
CA ALA A 283 36.10 1.93 -16.33
C ALA A 283 37.15 2.41 -15.32
N GLY A 284 38.30 1.78 -15.32
CA GLY A 284 39.40 2.07 -14.40
C GLY A 284 40.74 1.90 -15.09
N ARG A 285 41.78 2.45 -14.48
CA ARG A 285 43.17 2.32 -14.95
C ARG A 285 43.80 0.98 -14.60
#